data_6bdb5af08c5430e9f489bd4bcbdf0670
#
_entry.id   6bdb5af08c5430e9f489bd4bcbdf0670
#
_cell.length_a   1.000
_cell.length_b   1.000
_cell.length_c   1.000
_cell.angle_alpha   90.00
_cell.angle_beta   90.00
_cell.angle_gamma   90.00
#
_symmetry.space_group_name_H-M   'P 1'
#
loop_
_entity.id
_entity.type
_entity.pdbx_description
1 polymer ?
#
loop_
_entity_poly.entity_id
_entity_poly.type
_entity_poly.pdbx_seq_one_letter_code
_entity_poly.pdbx_strand_id
1 'polypeptide(L)'
;MSAKLSHVIEFVADMDRAVRFYRDTLGLPLKFQSPGWSEFVTGETTLALHPASDANPAGKIELGFHVDDLKQWHAEMAAKAVQFPSPPKAQDYGGTLARIVDSEGSHVSVSSRG
;
A
#
# COMPACT_ATOMS: atom_id res chain seq x y z
N MET A 1 -5.78 5.95 -18.56
CA MET A 1 -5.01 6.30 -17.36
C MET A 1 -4.44 5.05 -16.75
N SER A 2 -3.16 5.00 -16.52
CA SER A 2 -2.51 3.80 -16.02
C SER A 2 -2.17 3.92 -14.54
N ALA A 3 -2.22 2.77 -13.85
CA ALA A 3 -1.79 2.66 -12.46
C ALA A 3 -0.33 2.21 -12.44
N LYS A 4 0.44 2.79 -11.52
CA LYS A 4 1.84 2.41 -11.30
C LYS A 4 1.96 1.67 -9.99
N LEU A 5 2.69 0.55 -9.97
CA LEU A 5 3.00 -0.14 -8.72
C LEU A 5 3.93 0.74 -7.90
N SER A 6 3.39 1.35 -6.84
CA SER A 6 4.13 2.31 -6.03
C SER A 6 4.65 1.70 -4.74
N HIS A 7 3.94 0.72 -4.19
CA HIS A 7 4.28 0.12 -2.90
C HIS A 7 4.06 -1.39 -2.93
N VAL A 8 4.94 -2.12 -2.25
CA VAL A 8 4.69 -3.48 -1.81
C VAL A 8 4.67 -3.40 -0.28
N ILE A 9 3.54 -3.74 0.32
CA ILE A 9 3.30 -3.57 1.75
C ILE A 9 3.33 -4.94 2.41
N GLU A 10 4.22 -5.14 3.38
CA GLU A 10 4.23 -6.35 4.18
C GLU A 10 3.67 -6.06 5.56
N PHE A 11 2.73 -6.90 6.01
CA PHE A 11 2.20 -6.81 7.36
C PHE A 11 3.13 -7.56 8.30
N VAL A 12 3.54 -6.91 9.39
CA VAL A 12 4.57 -7.43 10.29
C VAL A 12 4.06 -7.47 11.73
N ALA A 13 4.45 -8.53 12.46
CA ALA A 13 4.06 -8.69 13.85
C ALA A 13 4.80 -7.74 14.78
N ASP A 14 6.04 -7.40 14.45
CA ASP A 14 6.91 -6.56 15.27
C ASP A 14 7.67 -5.60 14.34
N MET A 15 7.26 -4.33 14.37
CA MET A 15 7.81 -3.32 13.47
C MET A 15 9.31 -3.15 13.64
N ASP A 16 9.81 -3.04 14.88
CA ASP A 16 11.23 -2.84 15.12
C ASP A 16 12.07 -4.02 14.64
N ARG A 17 11.60 -5.23 14.87
CA ARG A 17 12.29 -6.44 14.41
C ARG A 17 12.33 -6.49 12.88
N ALA A 18 11.22 -6.17 12.22
CA ALA A 18 11.15 -6.17 10.77
C ALA A 18 12.05 -5.11 10.16
N VAL A 19 12.04 -3.89 10.74
CA VAL A 19 12.92 -2.81 10.28
C VAL A 19 14.39 -3.23 10.41
N ARG A 20 14.78 -3.81 11.54
CA ARG A 20 16.17 -4.28 11.73
C ARG A 20 16.56 -5.32 10.69
N PHE A 21 15.65 -6.24 10.36
CA PHE A 21 15.94 -7.25 9.34
C PHE A 21 16.23 -6.61 7.98
N TYR A 22 15.34 -5.77 7.50
CA TYR A 22 15.52 -5.17 6.18
C TYR A 22 16.66 -4.16 6.14
N ARG A 23 16.84 -3.37 7.19
CA ARG A 23 17.90 -2.36 7.25
C ARG A 23 19.28 -2.98 7.50
N ASP A 24 19.40 -3.82 8.54
CA ASP A 24 20.71 -4.28 9.03
C ASP A 24 21.14 -5.58 8.36
N THR A 25 20.22 -6.52 8.15
CA THR A 25 20.57 -7.80 7.54
C THR A 25 20.60 -7.70 6.02
N LEU A 26 19.59 -7.11 5.40
CA LEU A 26 19.55 -6.96 3.94
C LEU A 26 20.22 -5.68 3.45
N GLY A 27 20.49 -4.73 4.32
CA GLY A 27 21.18 -3.50 3.94
C GLY A 27 20.34 -2.50 3.17
N LEU A 28 19.01 -2.53 3.28
CA LEU A 28 18.16 -1.59 2.56
C LEU A 28 18.16 -0.22 3.23
N PRO A 29 18.28 0.87 2.46
CA PRO A 29 18.21 2.22 3.03
C PRO A 29 16.83 2.49 3.61
N LEU A 30 16.78 2.80 4.90
CA LEU A 30 15.56 3.19 5.59
C LEU A 30 15.22 4.63 5.25
N LYS A 31 14.00 4.87 4.76
CA LYS A 31 13.52 6.20 4.45
C LYS A 31 12.74 6.81 5.62
N PHE A 32 11.92 5.99 6.27
CA PHE A 32 11.02 6.45 7.32
C PHE A 32 10.66 5.29 8.23
N GLN A 33 10.57 5.54 9.54
CA GLN A 33 10.13 4.54 10.52
C GLN A 33 9.16 5.16 11.52
N SER A 34 8.04 4.47 11.75
CA SER A 34 7.12 4.77 12.82
C SER A 34 6.46 3.47 13.29
N PRO A 35 5.77 3.48 14.44
CA PRO A 35 5.05 2.27 14.88
C PRO A 35 4.00 1.78 13.89
N GLY A 36 3.38 2.69 13.13
CA GLY A 36 2.28 2.36 12.22
C GLY A 36 2.66 2.23 10.75
N TRP A 37 3.88 2.61 10.36
CA TRP A 37 4.28 2.59 8.96
C TRP A 37 5.77 2.84 8.82
N SER A 38 6.44 2.01 8.02
CA SER A 38 7.86 2.23 7.71
C SER A 38 8.09 2.03 6.23
N GLU A 39 9.09 2.73 5.66
CA GLU A 39 9.41 2.66 4.24
C GLU A 39 10.90 2.52 4.01
N PHE A 40 11.25 1.75 2.98
CA PHE A 40 12.62 1.56 2.52
C PHE A 40 12.76 2.03 1.08
N VAL A 41 13.92 2.57 0.75
CA VAL A 41 14.25 2.99 -0.62
C VAL A 41 14.68 1.76 -1.41
N THR A 42 13.87 1.37 -2.40
CA THR A 42 14.13 0.18 -3.22
C THR A 42 13.97 0.48 -4.72
N GLY A 43 14.18 1.73 -5.12
CA GLY A 43 14.01 2.17 -6.49
C GLY A 43 12.68 2.88 -6.69
N GLU A 44 12.00 2.61 -7.80
CA GLU A 44 10.73 3.28 -8.11
C GLU A 44 9.57 2.74 -7.29
N THR A 45 9.66 1.50 -6.81
CA THR A 45 8.63 0.89 -5.97
C THR A 45 9.15 0.84 -4.55
N THR A 46 8.32 1.28 -3.59
CA THR A 46 8.68 1.34 -2.19
C THR A 46 8.30 0.05 -1.47
N LEU A 47 9.23 -0.52 -0.70
CA LEU A 47 8.87 -1.53 0.28
C LEU A 47 8.37 -0.83 1.53
N ALA A 48 7.13 -1.11 1.94
CA ALA A 48 6.53 -0.54 3.13
C ALA A 48 6.17 -1.64 4.13
N LEU A 49 6.22 -1.31 5.42
CA LEU A 49 5.82 -2.22 6.49
C LEU A 49 4.64 -1.61 7.23
N HIS A 50 3.67 -2.45 7.56
CA HIS A 50 2.46 -2.07 8.29
C HIS A 50 2.23 -3.09 9.41
N PRO A 51 1.74 -2.67 10.59
CA PRO A 51 1.45 -3.64 11.66
C PRO A 51 0.43 -4.67 11.21
N ALA A 52 0.67 -5.91 11.59
CA ALA A 52 -0.27 -7.01 11.35
C ALA A 52 -1.51 -6.86 12.23
N SER A 53 -2.60 -7.50 11.80
CA SER A 53 -3.87 -7.57 12.51
C SER A 53 -4.53 -8.90 12.18
N ASP A 54 -5.71 -9.15 12.75
CA ASP A 54 -6.45 -10.37 12.44
C ASP A 54 -6.83 -10.42 10.96
N ALA A 55 -7.22 -9.29 10.38
CA ALA A 55 -7.57 -9.21 8.96
C ALA A 55 -6.35 -9.30 8.05
N ASN A 56 -5.19 -8.84 8.53
CA ASN A 56 -3.94 -8.81 7.78
C ASN A 56 -2.83 -9.44 8.62
N PRO A 57 -2.75 -10.79 8.64
CA PRO A 57 -1.77 -11.49 9.49
C PRO A 57 -0.34 -11.24 9.05
N ALA A 58 0.60 -11.47 9.95
CA ALA A 58 2.02 -11.27 9.69
C ALA A 58 2.48 -12.10 8.49
N GLY A 59 3.24 -11.46 7.61
CA GLY A 59 3.73 -12.07 6.38
C GLY A 59 2.84 -11.87 5.17
N LYS A 60 1.61 -11.36 5.37
CA LYS A 60 0.72 -11.04 4.25
C LYS A 60 1.27 -9.84 3.49
N ILE A 61 1.13 -9.87 2.16
CA ILE A 61 1.57 -8.80 1.27
C ILE A 61 0.34 -8.14 0.64
N GLU A 62 0.36 -6.81 0.59
CA GLU A 62 -0.66 -6.05 -0.13
C GLU A 62 0.05 -5.17 -1.16
N LEU A 63 -0.43 -5.19 -2.40
CA LEU A 63 0.09 -4.32 -3.46
C LEU A 63 -0.55 -2.94 -3.33
N GLY A 64 0.24 -1.91 -3.60
CA GLY A 64 -0.24 -0.54 -3.62
C GLY A 64 0.08 0.12 -4.96
N PHE A 65 -0.95 0.70 -5.59
CA PHE A 65 -0.80 1.39 -6.86
C PHE A 65 -1.05 2.88 -6.68
N HIS A 66 -0.43 3.67 -7.54
CA HIS A 66 -0.67 5.11 -7.63
C HIS A 66 -1.30 5.44 -8.97
N VAL A 67 -2.32 6.30 -8.94
CA VAL A 67 -2.93 6.86 -10.14
C VAL A 67 -2.95 8.38 -10.01
N ASP A 68 -3.00 9.09 -11.15
CA ASP A 68 -2.95 10.56 -11.13
C ASP A 68 -4.27 11.16 -10.63
N ASP A 69 -5.39 10.55 -10.96
CA ASP A 69 -6.72 11.03 -10.59
C ASP A 69 -7.58 9.85 -10.15
N LEU A 70 -7.66 9.65 -8.85
CA LEU A 70 -8.35 8.47 -8.28
C LEU A 70 -9.86 8.55 -8.51
N LYS A 71 -10.43 9.75 -8.49
CA LYS A 71 -11.87 9.92 -8.72
C LYS A 71 -12.26 9.46 -10.12
N GLN A 72 -11.51 9.88 -11.13
CA GLN A 72 -11.74 9.47 -12.51
C GLN A 72 -11.46 7.96 -12.69
N TRP A 73 -10.37 7.48 -12.10
CA TRP A 73 -10.01 6.07 -12.17
C TRP A 73 -11.08 5.19 -11.53
N HIS A 74 -11.64 5.64 -10.40
CA HIS A 74 -12.73 4.94 -9.72
C HIS A 74 -13.94 4.78 -10.67
N ALA A 75 -14.33 5.85 -11.35
CA ALA A 75 -15.46 5.80 -12.27
C ALA A 75 -15.19 4.82 -13.42
N GLU A 76 -13.97 4.85 -13.99
CA GLU A 76 -13.58 3.95 -15.07
C GLU A 76 -13.59 2.48 -14.63
N MET A 77 -13.05 2.19 -13.45
CA MET A 77 -12.97 0.82 -12.94
C MET A 77 -14.32 0.29 -12.48
N ALA A 78 -15.14 1.14 -11.89
CA ALA A 78 -16.51 0.76 -11.52
C ALA A 78 -17.32 0.37 -12.76
N ALA A 79 -17.12 1.06 -13.89
CA ALA A 79 -17.76 0.72 -15.15
C ALA A 79 -17.31 -0.65 -15.69
N LYS A 80 -16.15 -1.13 -15.25
CA LYS A 80 -15.62 -2.46 -15.58
C LYS A 80 -15.95 -3.49 -14.51
N ALA A 81 -16.84 -3.16 -13.57
CA ALA A 81 -17.29 -4.03 -12.49
C ALA A 81 -16.19 -4.36 -11.46
N VAL A 82 -15.18 -3.52 -11.32
CA VAL A 82 -14.20 -3.66 -10.24
C VAL A 82 -14.88 -3.31 -8.92
N GLN A 83 -14.70 -4.17 -7.91
CA GLN A 83 -15.27 -3.95 -6.60
C GLN A 83 -14.39 -3.05 -5.75
N PHE A 84 -15.00 -2.09 -5.07
CA PHE A 84 -14.33 -1.15 -4.18
C PHE A 84 -14.86 -1.32 -2.75
N PRO A 85 -14.29 -2.26 -1.96
CA PRO A 85 -14.67 -2.36 -0.52
C PRO A 85 -14.46 -1.05 0.22
N SER A 86 -13.47 -0.25 -0.21
CA SER A 86 -13.25 1.10 0.30
C SER A 86 -13.19 2.07 -0.88
N PRO A 87 -14.28 2.81 -1.14
CA PRO A 87 -14.27 3.83 -2.19
C PRO A 87 -13.27 4.94 -1.89
N PRO A 88 -12.91 5.77 -2.89
CA PRO A 88 -11.97 6.87 -2.67
C PRO A 88 -12.36 7.75 -1.50
N LYS A 89 -11.41 8.01 -0.60
CA LYS A 89 -11.61 8.82 0.60
C LYS A 89 -10.36 9.67 0.85
N ALA A 90 -10.58 10.96 1.09
CA ALA A 90 -9.50 11.87 1.44
C ALA A 90 -8.86 11.44 2.77
N GLN A 91 -7.54 11.51 2.82
CA GLN A 91 -6.77 11.13 4.00
C GLN A 91 -6.23 12.37 4.71
N ASP A 92 -5.96 12.25 6.00
CA ASP A 92 -5.47 13.37 6.81
C ASP A 92 -4.13 13.91 6.32
N TYR A 93 -3.32 13.05 5.70
CA TYR A 93 -2.01 13.46 5.17
C TYR A 93 -2.08 14.11 3.79
N GLY A 94 -3.29 14.33 3.24
CA GLY A 94 -3.50 15.10 2.02
C GLY A 94 -3.73 14.32 0.75
N GLY A 95 -3.61 13.02 0.76
CA GLY A 95 -3.88 12.19 -0.41
C GLY A 95 -5.28 11.61 -0.40
N THR A 96 -5.61 10.85 -1.44
CA THR A 96 -6.85 10.09 -1.54
C THR A 96 -6.51 8.61 -1.68
N LEU A 97 -7.25 7.77 -0.97
CA LEU A 97 -6.99 6.33 -0.91
C LEU A 97 -8.27 5.55 -1.16
N ALA A 98 -8.14 4.46 -1.92
CA ALA A 98 -9.21 3.50 -2.13
C ALA A 98 -8.65 2.08 -2.00
N ARG A 99 -9.53 1.12 -1.86
CA ARG A 99 -9.18 -0.30 -1.96
C ARG A 99 -10.07 -0.99 -2.97
N ILE A 100 -9.47 -1.89 -3.71
CA ILE A 100 -10.18 -2.74 -4.67
C ILE A 100 -9.95 -4.20 -4.32
N VAL A 101 -10.74 -5.07 -4.94
CA VAL A 101 -10.53 -6.52 -4.88
C VAL A 101 -10.04 -6.97 -6.24
N ASP A 102 -8.93 -7.72 -6.27
CA ASP A 102 -8.38 -8.22 -7.52
C ASP A 102 -9.06 -9.53 -7.95
N SER A 103 -8.54 -10.16 -9.01
CA SER A 103 -9.11 -11.39 -9.57
C SER A 103 -9.08 -12.57 -8.61
N GLU A 104 -8.20 -12.55 -7.62
CA GLU A 104 -8.01 -13.65 -6.66
C GLU A 104 -8.66 -13.36 -5.30
N GLY A 105 -9.39 -12.25 -5.20
CA GLY A 105 -10.02 -11.85 -3.95
C GLY A 105 -9.10 -11.08 -3.00
N SER A 106 -7.91 -10.73 -3.43
CA SER A 106 -6.97 -9.97 -2.59
C SER A 106 -7.31 -8.48 -2.62
N HIS A 107 -7.14 -7.83 -1.48
CA HIS A 107 -7.30 -6.38 -1.39
C HIS A 107 -6.04 -5.69 -1.93
N VAL A 108 -6.24 -4.65 -2.72
CA VAL A 108 -5.17 -3.85 -3.31
C VAL A 108 -5.47 -2.38 -3.02
N SER A 109 -4.46 -1.65 -2.56
CA SER A 109 -4.59 -0.22 -2.29
C SER A 109 -4.34 0.58 -3.55
N VAL A 110 -5.11 1.65 -3.76
CA VAL A 110 -4.89 2.59 -4.85
C VAL A 110 -4.95 3.99 -4.29
N SER A 111 -3.97 4.80 -4.61
CA SER A 111 -3.85 6.15 -4.06
C SER A 111 -3.59 7.18 -5.14
N SER A 112 -3.90 8.42 -4.83
CA SER A 112 -3.51 9.59 -5.61
C SER A 112 -3.20 10.73 -4.66
N ARG A 113 -2.54 11.77 -5.15
CA ARG A 113 -2.14 12.91 -4.32
C ARG A 113 -3.28 13.87 -4.03
N GLY A 114 -4.31 13.81 -4.78
CA GLY A 114 -5.40 14.77 -4.65
C GLY A 114 -6.76 14.16 -4.91
#